data_07691d9f61de7568c1729682186c4e42
#
_entry.id   07691d9f61de7568c1729682186c4e42
#
_cell.length_a   1.000
_cell.length_b   1.000
_cell.length_c   1.000
_cell.angle_alpha   90.00
_cell.angle_beta   90.00
_cell.angle_gamma   90.00
#
_symmetry.space_group_name_H-M   'P 1'
#
loop_
_entity.id
_entity.type
_entity.pdbx_description
1 polymer ?
#
loop_
_entity_poly.entity_id
_entity_poly.type
_entity_poly.pdbx_seq_one_letter_code
_entity_poly.pdbx_strand_id
1 'polypeptide(L)'
;ELNPGTISCIWNGFTMNGREDKYTWTRAYVDNSQVVVVKADSGINELSDLAGKTVAVQDDSSALAVLTNTEDNDEMLALAATFNKLDKVGDYDTAFMNLASGAVDAIAMDIGVAQFKVKAGGDKYKILDKQLASEQYGVGFKKGNTQLRDKVQATLDEMIKDGTFIQIAQKWGLEDCVINEVK
;
A
#
# COMPACT_ATOMS: atom_id res chain seq x y z
N GLU A 1 -10.03 0.15 -19.50
CA GLU A 1 -11.11 -0.87 -19.35
C GLU A 1 -12.36 -0.28 -18.70
N LEU A 2 -12.22 0.59 -17.68
CA LEU A 2 -13.34 1.23 -16.99
C LEU A 2 -14.13 2.17 -17.92
N ASN A 3 -13.46 2.97 -18.76
CA ASN A 3 -14.11 3.93 -19.66
C ASN A 3 -14.94 3.28 -20.79
N PRO A 4 -14.48 2.22 -21.45
CA PRO A 4 -15.31 1.50 -22.43
C PRO A 4 -16.38 0.60 -21.76
N GLY A 5 -16.37 0.46 -20.43
CA GLY A 5 -17.38 -0.33 -19.71
C GLY A 5 -17.10 -1.83 -19.67
N THR A 6 -15.88 -2.26 -19.98
CA THR A 6 -15.47 -3.68 -19.87
C THR A 6 -15.46 -4.14 -18.42
N ILE A 7 -15.14 -3.23 -17.49
CA ILE A 7 -15.25 -3.43 -16.04
C ILE A 7 -16.17 -2.37 -15.44
N SER A 8 -16.82 -2.69 -14.34
CA SER A 8 -17.79 -1.82 -13.66
C SER A 8 -17.15 -0.90 -12.63
N CYS A 9 -16.07 -1.36 -12.00
CA CYS A 9 -15.31 -0.61 -10.99
C CYS A 9 -13.87 -1.17 -10.89
N ILE A 10 -13.04 -0.44 -10.17
CA ILE A 10 -11.69 -0.86 -9.75
C ILE A 10 -11.75 -1.04 -8.23
N TRP A 11 -11.50 -2.26 -7.77
CA TRP A 11 -11.56 -2.63 -6.35
C TRP A 11 -10.43 -3.62 -6.01
N ASN A 12 -9.21 -3.11 -5.93
CA ASN A 12 -8.00 -3.92 -5.78
C ASN A 12 -6.93 -3.24 -4.91
N GLY A 13 -7.32 -2.48 -3.89
CA GLY A 13 -6.38 -1.60 -3.19
C GLY A 13 -6.08 -0.35 -4.02
N PHE A 14 -7.12 0.27 -4.57
CA PHE A 14 -6.97 1.38 -5.49
C PHE A 14 -6.81 2.70 -4.74
N THR A 15 -5.62 3.29 -4.80
CA THR A 15 -5.25 4.54 -4.13
C THR A 15 -6.05 5.70 -4.69
N MET A 16 -6.70 6.45 -3.79
CA MET A 16 -7.49 7.64 -4.11
C MET A 16 -6.62 8.87 -4.31
N ASN A 17 -5.58 9.02 -3.49
CA ASN A 17 -4.72 10.20 -3.42
C ASN A 17 -4.13 10.56 -4.79
N GLY A 18 -4.28 11.82 -5.21
CA GLY A 18 -3.87 12.32 -6.53
C GLY A 18 -4.74 11.86 -7.71
N ARG A 19 -5.86 11.19 -7.43
CA ARG A 19 -6.80 10.67 -8.44
C ARG A 19 -8.26 11.05 -8.16
N GLU A 20 -8.51 11.91 -7.19
CA GLU A 20 -9.83 12.29 -6.69
C GLU A 20 -10.73 12.78 -7.82
N ASP A 21 -10.18 13.59 -8.72
CA ASP A 21 -10.93 14.16 -9.85
C ASP A 21 -11.09 13.24 -11.06
N LYS A 22 -10.36 12.12 -11.11
CA LYS A 22 -10.34 11.23 -12.29
C LYS A 22 -11.46 10.20 -12.27
N TYR A 23 -12.00 9.88 -11.10
CA TYR A 23 -12.98 8.83 -10.89
C TYR A 23 -14.15 9.31 -10.04
N THR A 24 -15.21 8.51 -9.97
CA THR A 24 -16.24 8.62 -8.94
C THR A 24 -15.91 7.58 -7.88
N TRP A 25 -15.70 8.00 -6.64
CA TRP A 25 -15.20 7.18 -5.55
C TRP A 25 -16.25 6.86 -4.50
N THR A 26 -16.14 5.70 -3.86
CA THR A 26 -16.69 5.52 -2.52
C THR A 26 -15.93 6.41 -1.53
N ARG A 27 -16.40 6.50 -0.28
CA ARG A 27 -15.50 6.91 0.81
C ARG A 27 -14.33 5.94 0.90
N ALA A 28 -13.21 6.40 1.43
CA ALA A 28 -12.11 5.54 1.75
C ALA A 28 -12.56 4.45 2.75
N TYR A 29 -12.12 3.21 2.53
CA TYR A 29 -12.42 2.08 3.41
C TYR A 29 -11.18 1.46 4.03
N VAL A 30 -9.98 1.83 3.55
CA VAL A 30 -8.68 1.45 4.12
C VAL A 30 -7.81 2.69 4.20
N ASP A 31 -7.21 2.91 5.36
CA ASP A 31 -6.03 3.75 5.54
C ASP A 31 -4.80 2.88 5.30
N ASN A 32 -4.16 3.09 4.15
CA ASN A 32 -2.94 2.39 3.77
C ASN A 32 -1.72 3.27 3.99
N SER A 33 -0.57 2.66 4.08
CA SER A 33 0.71 3.36 4.04
C SER A 33 1.76 2.57 3.29
N GLN A 34 2.70 3.29 2.73
CA GLN A 34 3.90 2.71 2.17
C GLN A 34 4.97 2.65 3.25
N VAL A 35 5.50 1.47 3.49
CA VAL A 35 6.45 1.18 4.57
C VAL A 35 7.70 0.49 4.03
N VAL A 36 8.70 0.34 4.88
CA VAL A 36 9.91 -0.41 4.55
C VAL A 36 10.04 -1.62 5.46
N VAL A 37 10.24 -2.79 4.84
CA VAL A 37 10.53 -4.06 5.51
C VAL A 37 12.01 -4.37 5.36
N VAL A 38 12.64 -4.79 6.46
CA VAL A 38 14.05 -5.20 6.51
C VAL A 38 14.20 -6.50 7.28
N LYS A 39 15.34 -7.17 7.18
CA LYS A 39 15.68 -8.26 8.13
C LYS A 39 15.80 -7.70 9.53
N ALA A 40 15.30 -8.44 10.53
CA ALA A 40 15.34 -7.99 11.92
C ALA A 40 16.76 -7.77 12.45
N ASP A 41 17.73 -8.54 11.95
CA ASP A 41 19.15 -8.50 12.31
C ASP A 41 20.02 -7.63 11.38
N SER A 42 19.40 -6.89 10.43
CA SER A 42 20.12 -6.08 9.42
C SER A 42 20.90 -4.89 9.97
N GLY A 43 20.57 -4.46 11.20
CA GLY A 43 21.10 -3.19 11.75
C GLY A 43 20.43 -1.93 11.19
N ILE A 44 19.49 -2.06 10.24
CA ILE A 44 18.69 -0.96 9.70
C ILE A 44 17.52 -0.72 10.65
N ASN A 45 17.40 0.49 11.23
CA ASN A 45 16.37 0.84 12.20
C ASN A 45 15.53 2.04 11.77
N GLU A 46 16.03 2.87 10.90
CA GLU A 46 15.33 4.05 10.40
C GLU A 46 15.57 4.25 8.88
N LEU A 47 14.79 5.12 8.25
CA LEU A 47 14.90 5.36 6.80
C LEU A 47 16.27 5.89 6.36
N SER A 48 16.95 6.66 7.21
CA SER A 48 18.30 7.17 6.92
C SER A 48 19.35 6.06 6.80
N ASP A 49 19.15 4.90 7.44
CA ASP A 49 20.04 3.72 7.34
C ASP A 49 20.00 3.04 5.96
N LEU A 50 19.03 3.44 5.11
CA LEU A 50 18.92 2.94 3.74
C LEU A 50 19.95 3.57 2.78
N ALA A 51 20.71 4.57 3.23
CA ALA A 51 21.77 5.15 2.44
C ALA A 51 22.82 4.09 2.03
N GLY A 52 23.10 4.01 0.72
CA GLY A 52 24.00 3.01 0.14
C GLY A 52 23.43 1.59 0.09
N LYS A 53 22.15 1.37 0.43
CA LYS A 53 21.48 0.06 0.40
C LYS A 53 20.76 -0.19 -0.91
N THR A 54 20.52 -1.45 -1.22
CA THR A 54 19.65 -1.86 -2.33
C THR A 54 18.23 -2.06 -1.80
N VAL A 55 17.29 -1.24 -2.29
CA VAL A 55 15.88 -1.29 -1.89
C VAL A 55 15.06 -1.89 -3.03
N ALA A 56 14.37 -3.01 -2.76
CA ALA A 56 13.41 -3.58 -3.70
C ALA A 56 12.07 -2.83 -3.64
N VAL A 57 11.40 -2.73 -4.78
CA VAL A 57 10.06 -2.17 -4.88
C VAL A 57 9.32 -2.89 -6.02
N GLN A 58 8.03 -3.13 -5.85
CA GLN A 58 7.23 -3.69 -6.94
C GLN A 58 7.04 -2.65 -8.06
N ASP A 59 7.18 -3.10 -9.31
CA ASP A 59 6.95 -2.25 -10.47
C ASP A 59 5.48 -1.78 -10.51
N ASP A 60 5.23 -0.56 -10.99
CA ASP A 60 3.92 0.10 -11.03
C ASP A 60 3.20 0.25 -9.67
N SER A 61 3.92 0.11 -8.54
CA SER A 61 3.37 0.26 -7.19
C SER A 61 3.33 1.72 -6.71
N SER A 62 2.50 1.97 -5.68
CA SER A 62 2.49 3.27 -4.98
C SER A 62 3.83 3.56 -4.29
N ALA A 63 4.51 2.54 -3.75
CA ALA A 63 5.84 2.71 -3.16
C ALA A 63 6.87 3.19 -4.20
N LEU A 64 6.82 2.64 -5.42
CA LEU A 64 7.68 3.12 -6.52
C LEU A 64 7.36 4.58 -6.86
N ALA A 65 6.07 4.93 -6.98
CA ALA A 65 5.66 6.30 -7.26
C ALA A 65 6.16 7.29 -6.19
N VAL A 66 6.02 6.94 -4.91
CA VAL A 66 6.51 7.75 -3.78
C VAL A 66 8.02 8.00 -3.85
N LEU A 67 8.79 7.00 -4.26
CA LEU A 67 10.26 7.07 -4.31
C LEU A 67 10.80 7.67 -5.62
N THR A 68 9.95 7.91 -6.64
CA THR A 68 10.42 8.37 -7.97
C THR A 68 9.64 9.56 -8.53
N ASN A 69 8.48 9.92 -7.98
CA ASN A 69 7.67 11.03 -8.48
C ASN A 69 8.21 12.37 -7.95
N THR A 70 8.36 13.33 -8.84
CA THR A 70 8.89 14.67 -8.56
C THR A 70 7.83 15.67 -8.10
N GLU A 71 6.55 15.30 -8.09
CA GLU A 71 5.47 16.17 -7.65
C GLU A 71 5.23 16.00 -6.15
N ASP A 72 5.52 17.04 -5.36
CA ASP A 72 5.21 17.18 -3.93
C ASP A 72 5.86 16.16 -2.96
N ASN A 73 7.03 15.59 -3.28
CA ASN A 73 7.66 14.57 -2.43
C ASN A 73 9.19 14.67 -2.35
N ASP A 74 9.71 15.86 -2.15
CA ASP A 74 11.16 16.13 -2.12
C ASP A 74 11.92 15.29 -1.08
N GLU A 75 11.30 15.01 0.08
CA GLU A 75 11.92 14.22 1.15
C GLU A 75 12.18 12.77 0.70
N MET A 76 11.19 12.13 0.06
CA MET A 76 11.34 10.74 -0.37
C MET A 76 12.22 10.61 -1.61
N LEU A 77 12.23 11.61 -2.47
CA LEU A 77 13.19 11.68 -3.59
C LEU A 77 14.62 11.83 -3.08
N ALA A 78 14.84 12.71 -2.10
CA ALA A 78 16.15 12.87 -1.47
C ALA A 78 16.59 11.56 -0.78
N LEU A 79 15.68 10.87 -0.09
CA LEU A 79 15.94 9.56 0.49
C LEU A 79 16.33 8.54 -0.60
N ALA A 80 15.52 8.41 -1.65
CA ALA A 80 15.77 7.46 -2.74
C ALA A 80 17.10 7.72 -3.47
N ALA A 81 17.51 8.98 -3.59
CA ALA A 81 18.80 9.38 -4.16
C ALA A 81 20.00 8.90 -3.32
N THR A 82 19.81 8.53 -2.06
CA THR A 82 20.88 7.97 -1.20
C THR A 82 21.06 6.47 -1.40
N PHE A 83 20.10 5.77 -2.03
CA PHE A 83 20.16 4.33 -2.23
C PHE A 83 21.31 3.96 -3.19
N ASN A 84 21.93 2.81 -2.96
CA ASN A 84 22.82 2.22 -3.95
C ASN A 84 22.03 1.83 -5.21
N LYS A 85 20.84 1.25 -5.02
CA LYS A 85 19.95 0.83 -6.11
C LYS A 85 18.50 0.79 -5.63
N LEU A 86 17.58 1.27 -6.46
CA LEU A 86 16.15 0.96 -6.37
C LEU A 86 15.85 -0.17 -7.35
N ASP A 87 15.64 -1.39 -6.82
CA ASP A 87 15.49 -2.61 -7.61
C ASP A 87 14.03 -2.94 -7.83
N LYS A 88 13.59 -2.87 -9.09
CA LYS A 88 12.20 -3.14 -9.47
C LYS A 88 11.97 -4.62 -9.64
N VAL A 89 10.94 -5.15 -9.00
CA VAL A 89 10.53 -6.55 -9.06
C VAL A 89 9.08 -6.69 -9.51
N GLY A 90 8.71 -7.84 -10.06
CA GLY A 90 7.37 -8.07 -10.57
C GLY A 90 6.33 -8.31 -9.47
N ASP A 91 6.75 -8.83 -8.32
CA ASP A 91 5.86 -9.19 -7.21
C ASP A 91 6.58 -9.20 -5.86
N TYR A 92 5.80 -9.18 -4.77
CA TYR A 92 6.34 -9.17 -3.42
C TYR A 92 6.97 -10.49 -2.99
N ASP A 93 6.57 -11.66 -3.56
CA ASP A 93 7.20 -12.94 -3.23
C ASP A 93 8.66 -12.94 -3.70
N THR A 94 8.90 -12.45 -4.91
CA THR A 94 10.24 -12.22 -5.45
C THR A 94 11.04 -11.25 -4.59
N ALA A 95 10.43 -10.13 -4.15
CA ALA A 95 11.08 -9.17 -3.24
C ALA A 95 11.53 -9.83 -1.93
N PHE A 96 10.67 -10.62 -1.29
CA PHE A 96 11.01 -11.33 -0.05
C PHE A 96 12.05 -12.43 -0.24
N MET A 97 12.06 -13.13 -1.37
CA MET A 97 13.15 -14.07 -1.72
C MET A 97 14.50 -13.34 -1.84
N ASN A 98 14.51 -12.19 -2.50
CA ASN A 98 15.70 -11.36 -2.65
C ASN A 98 16.18 -10.81 -1.29
N LEU A 99 15.25 -10.38 -0.42
CA LEU A 99 15.58 -9.95 0.94
C LEU A 99 16.15 -11.11 1.78
N ALA A 100 15.53 -12.28 1.72
CA ALA A 100 15.99 -13.47 2.45
C ALA A 100 17.40 -13.88 2.04
N SER A 101 17.71 -13.88 0.74
CA SER A 101 19.03 -14.23 0.21
C SER A 101 20.09 -13.14 0.42
N GLY A 102 19.68 -11.91 0.72
CA GLY A 102 20.58 -10.76 0.83
C GLY A 102 20.92 -10.10 -0.51
N ALA A 103 20.17 -10.40 -1.57
CA ALA A 103 20.28 -9.72 -2.85
C ALA A 103 19.77 -8.26 -2.77
N VAL A 104 18.84 -7.99 -1.85
CA VAL A 104 18.41 -6.65 -1.47
C VAL A 104 18.48 -6.50 0.05
N ASP A 105 18.58 -5.27 0.54
CA ASP A 105 18.67 -4.93 1.97
C ASP A 105 17.31 -4.61 2.58
N ALA A 106 16.39 -4.11 1.78
CA ALA A 106 15.07 -3.64 2.19
C ALA A 106 14.03 -3.79 1.09
N ILE A 107 12.74 -3.75 1.48
CA ILE A 107 11.60 -3.75 0.54
C ILE A 107 10.70 -2.57 0.89
N ALA A 108 10.41 -1.69 -0.09
CA ALA A 108 9.37 -0.67 0.01
C ALA A 108 8.04 -1.26 -0.49
N MET A 109 6.97 -1.19 0.35
CA MET A 109 5.72 -1.90 0.05
C MET A 109 4.53 -1.41 0.88
N ASP A 110 3.34 -1.90 0.54
CA ASP A 110 2.10 -1.65 1.29
C ASP A 110 2.13 -2.28 2.68
N ILE A 111 1.65 -1.53 3.68
CA ILE A 111 1.66 -1.97 5.08
C ILE A 111 0.86 -3.25 5.31
N GLY A 112 -0.30 -3.42 4.67
CA GLY A 112 -1.13 -4.61 4.84
C GLY A 112 -0.40 -5.89 4.41
N VAL A 113 0.28 -5.85 3.25
CA VAL A 113 1.10 -6.97 2.78
C VAL A 113 2.33 -7.17 3.65
N ALA A 114 2.97 -6.06 4.09
CA ALA A 114 4.11 -6.10 4.99
C ALA A 114 3.77 -6.80 6.31
N GLN A 115 2.68 -6.42 6.97
CA GLN A 115 2.22 -7.03 8.22
C GLN A 115 1.96 -8.54 8.06
N PHE A 116 1.26 -8.92 6.98
CA PHE A 116 0.99 -10.33 6.69
C PHE A 116 2.29 -11.13 6.51
N LYS A 117 3.22 -10.64 5.70
CA LYS A 117 4.50 -11.30 5.42
C LYS A 117 5.43 -11.35 6.63
N VAL A 118 5.51 -10.26 7.41
CA VAL A 118 6.32 -10.21 8.63
C VAL A 118 5.76 -11.18 9.67
N LYS A 119 4.44 -11.21 9.88
CA LYS A 119 3.79 -12.17 10.79
C LYS A 119 4.05 -13.63 10.37
N ALA A 120 3.97 -13.92 9.07
CA ALA A 120 4.26 -15.27 8.55
C ALA A 120 5.75 -15.63 8.64
N GLY A 121 6.65 -14.66 8.56
CA GLY A 121 8.10 -14.83 8.66
C GLY A 121 8.61 -14.97 10.11
N GLY A 122 7.78 -14.70 11.12
CA GLY A 122 8.18 -14.64 12.51
C GLY A 122 9.23 -13.54 12.75
N ASP A 123 10.20 -13.80 13.61
CA ASP A 123 11.23 -12.82 14.02
C ASP A 123 12.30 -12.51 12.95
N LYS A 124 12.11 -12.96 11.71
CA LYS A 124 13.09 -12.75 10.62
C LYS A 124 13.09 -11.35 10.05
N TYR A 125 11.93 -10.68 10.07
CA TYR A 125 11.71 -9.39 9.44
C TYR A 125 11.08 -8.41 10.40
N LYS A 126 11.28 -7.12 10.14
CA LYS A 126 10.60 -6.03 10.84
C LYS A 126 10.20 -4.94 9.84
N ILE A 127 9.16 -4.20 10.21
CA ILE A 127 8.74 -2.98 9.51
C ILE A 127 9.39 -1.80 10.23
N LEU A 128 9.93 -0.84 9.48
CA LEU A 128 10.45 0.41 10.06
C LEU A 128 9.29 1.29 10.54
N ASP A 129 9.48 1.99 11.65
CA ASP A 129 8.44 2.82 12.28
C ASP A 129 8.00 3.99 11.40
N LYS A 130 8.96 4.67 10.74
CA LYS A 130 8.66 5.79 9.86
C LYS A 130 8.16 5.28 8.50
N GLN A 131 6.95 5.71 8.13
CA GLN A 131 6.34 5.42 6.83
C GLN A 131 6.94 6.28 5.72
N LEU A 132 6.94 5.76 4.49
CA LEU A 132 7.30 6.52 3.29
C LEU A 132 6.17 7.46 2.87
N ALA A 133 4.93 6.99 2.97
CA ALA A 133 3.72 7.77 2.68
C ALA A 133 2.49 7.16 3.33
N SER A 134 1.46 7.99 3.52
CA SER A 134 0.10 7.56 3.86
C SER A 134 -0.79 7.75 2.66
N GLU A 135 -1.69 6.80 2.42
CA GLU A 135 -2.65 6.83 1.32
C GLU A 135 -3.97 6.18 1.73
N GLN A 136 -5.03 6.41 0.96
CA GLN A 136 -6.34 5.85 1.22
C GLN A 136 -6.83 5.04 0.02
N TYR A 137 -7.43 3.87 0.30
CA TYR A 137 -8.09 3.07 -0.73
C TYR A 137 -9.57 3.33 -0.78
N GLY A 138 -10.07 3.50 -1.99
CA GLY A 138 -11.49 3.56 -2.30
C GLY A 138 -11.85 2.63 -3.46
N VAL A 139 -13.14 2.40 -3.68
CA VAL A 139 -13.63 1.76 -4.90
C VAL A 139 -13.81 2.84 -5.96
N GLY A 140 -13.10 2.70 -7.08
CA GLY A 140 -13.12 3.66 -8.18
C GLY A 140 -14.12 3.25 -9.27
N PHE A 141 -14.99 4.17 -9.65
CA PHE A 141 -15.97 4.02 -10.74
C PHE A 141 -15.67 5.01 -11.86
N LYS A 142 -16.18 4.72 -13.06
CA LYS A 142 -16.16 5.70 -14.15
C LYS A 142 -16.70 7.04 -13.65
N LYS A 143 -16.03 8.13 -14.01
CA LYS A 143 -16.44 9.49 -13.62
C LYS A 143 -17.91 9.73 -14.00
N GLY A 144 -18.70 10.15 -13.01
CA GLY A 144 -20.14 10.37 -13.14
C GLY A 144 -21.03 9.15 -12.86
N ASN A 145 -20.48 7.94 -12.69
CA ASN A 145 -21.27 6.75 -12.33
C ASN A 145 -21.60 6.73 -10.83
N THR A 146 -22.45 7.65 -10.40
CA THR A 146 -22.87 7.77 -8.99
C THR A 146 -23.84 6.67 -8.59
N GLN A 147 -24.70 6.19 -9.49
CA GLN A 147 -25.72 5.19 -9.17
C GLN A 147 -25.13 3.86 -8.66
N LEU A 148 -24.09 3.35 -9.32
CA LEU A 148 -23.45 2.12 -8.87
C LEU A 148 -22.58 2.38 -7.63
N ARG A 149 -21.85 3.52 -7.59
CA ARG A 149 -21.08 3.96 -6.43
C ARG A 149 -21.93 4.02 -5.17
N ASP A 150 -23.12 4.64 -5.25
CA ASP A 150 -24.00 4.82 -4.09
C ASP A 150 -24.53 3.48 -3.56
N LYS A 151 -24.81 2.51 -4.44
CA LYS A 151 -25.17 1.15 -4.03
C LYS A 151 -24.03 0.45 -3.28
N VAL A 152 -22.81 0.52 -3.82
CA VAL A 152 -21.63 -0.09 -3.17
C VAL A 152 -21.35 0.60 -1.85
N GLN A 153 -21.43 1.94 -1.80
CA GLN A 153 -21.24 2.70 -0.56
C GLN A 153 -22.26 2.31 0.50
N ALA A 154 -23.54 2.24 0.14
CA ALA A 154 -24.60 1.85 1.09
C ALA A 154 -24.35 0.45 1.66
N THR A 155 -23.92 -0.51 0.82
CA THR A 155 -23.59 -1.85 1.28
C THR A 155 -22.38 -1.88 2.20
N LEU A 156 -21.32 -1.10 1.90
CA LEU A 156 -20.17 -0.95 2.81
C LEU A 156 -20.60 -0.38 4.15
N ASP A 157 -21.49 0.63 4.16
CA ASP A 157 -22.00 1.23 5.38
C ASP A 157 -22.84 0.26 6.23
N GLU A 158 -23.62 -0.62 5.57
CA GLU A 158 -24.35 -1.71 6.25
C GLU A 158 -23.38 -2.72 6.86
N MET A 159 -22.36 -3.15 6.13
CA MET A 159 -21.33 -4.09 6.60
C MET A 159 -20.51 -3.52 7.77
N ILE A 160 -20.27 -2.22 7.80
CA ILE A 160 -19.62 -1.55 8.93
C ILE A 160 -20.55 -1.57 10.15
N LYS A 161 -21.83 -1.25 9.98
CA LYS A 161 -22.82 -1.18 11.07
C LYS A 161 -23.10 -2.54 11.70
N ASP A 162 -23.18 -3.60 10.90
CA ASP A 162 -23.48 -4.95 11.38
C ASP A 162 -22.23 -5.73 11.84
N GLY A 163 -21.05 -5.15 11.68
CA GLY A 163 -19.76 -5.74 12.07
C GLY A 163 -19.18 -6.73 11.06
N THR A 164 -19.81 -6.96 9.91
CA THR A 164 -19.30 -7.87 8.87
C THR A 164 -17.97 -7.37 8.33
N PHE A 165 -17.84 -6.06 8.14
CA PHE A 165 -16.63 -5.45 7.57
C PHE A 165 -15.39 -5.71 8.44
N ILE A 166 -15.49 -5.43 9.74
CA ILE A 166 -14.36 -5.64 10.68
C ILE A 166 -14.04 -7.14 10.85
N GLN A 167 -15.03 -8.03 10.82
CA GLN A 167 -14.80 -9.47 10.89
C GLN A 167 -14.00 -9.98 9.66
N ILE A 168 -14.30 -9.45 8.47
CA ILE A 168 -13.52 -9.77 7.26
C ILE A 168 -12.08 -9.25 7.42
N ALA A 169 -11.90 -8.00 7.89
CA ALA A 169 -10.58 -7.44 8.11
C ALA A 169 -9.75 -8.29 9.11
N GLN A 170 -10.35 -8.69 10.23
CA GLN A 170 -9.71 -9.55 11.23
C GLN A 170 -9.29 -10.91 10.65
N LYS A 171 -10.12 -11.51 9.81
CA LYS A 171 -9.77 -12.77 9.13
C LYS A 171 -8.48 -12.66 8.31
N TRP A 172 -8.20 -11.47 7.76
CA TRP A 172 -7.03 -11.22 6.94
C TRP A 172 -5.89 -10.51 7.70
N GLY A 173 -6.09 -10.17 8.99
CA GLY A 173 -5.10 -9.44 9.81
C GLY A 173 -4.92 -7.99 9.36
N LEU A 174 -6.01 -7.36 8.91
CA LEU A 174 -6.06 -5.99 8.38
C LEU A 174 -6.93 -5.08 9.26
N GLU A 175 -7.29 -5.50 10.47
CA GLU A 175 -8.18 -4.77 11.37
C GLU A 175 -7.67 -3.36 11.72
N ASP A 176 -6.35 -3.20 11.80
CA ASP A 176 -5.71 -1.91 12.11
C ASP A 176 -5.59 -0.98 10.90
N CYS A 177 -5.85 -1.48 9.69
CA CYS A 177 -5.74 -0.72 8.44
C CYS A 177 -7.10 -0.28 7.89
N VAL A 178 -8.23 -0.80 8.39
CA VAL A 178 -9.54 -0.50 7.83
C VAL A 178 -10.23 0.66 8.56
N ILE A 179 -10.95 1.49 7.79
CA ILE A 179 -11.79 2.58 8.31
C ILE A 179 -13.15 1.99 8.66
N ASN A 180 -13.35 1.62 9.91
CA ASN A 180 -14.56 0.98 10.41
C ASN A 180 -15.55 2.01 11.01
N GLU A 181 -15.77 3.13 10.29
CA GLU A 181 -16.66 4.20 10.70
C GLU A 181 -17.58 4.63 9.56
N VAL A 182 -18.86 4.81 9.86
CA VAL A 182 -19.84 5.43 8.95
C VAL A 182 -19.93 6.92 9.30
N LYS A 183 -19.44 7.76 8.40
CA LYS A 183 -19.52 9.23 8.51
C LYS A 183 -20.73 9.76 7.77
#